data_699986f9d90cbf35c27b1c1ff4e0a3b4
#
_entry.id   699986f9d90cbf35c27b1c1ff4e0a3b4
#
_cell.length_a   1.000
_cell.length_b   1.000
_cell.length_c   1.000
_cell.angle_alpha   90.00
_cell.angle_beta   90.00
_cell.angle_gamma   90.00
#
_symmetry.space_group_name_H-M   'P 1'
#
loop_
_entity.id
_entity.type
_entity.pdbx_description
1 polymer ?
#
loop_
_entity_poly.entity_id
_entity_poly.type
_entity_poly.pdbx_seq_one_letter_code
_entity_poly.pdbx_strand_id
1 'polypeptide(L)'
;MHNPWVELPLRNPYILEMDCDSINRYTERVAEDEKINFRSIPEPFIGNPTSATVILLNLNPGDSPEDAKAHNDPAVRSVRNLGHELWDYAFYPLNPAFAWTPVAKWWTQRLRTLFDEGGLDRACVAQRLCVIEWFPYHSRKAGLPIKPVCPSQAYSFEIAQQMLGKKLVVGMRAEKRWSEVDQKFANIPYLKNHQCCHVSPGNTRGTLFSEIVDALRCGGCSQPEITKQSLPK
;
A
#
# COMPACT_ATOMS: atom_id res chain seq x y z
N MET A 1 -8.08 -17.24 -9.08
CA MET A 1 -8.13 -17.14 -7.59
C MET A 1 -9.40 -16.46 -7.17
N HIS A 2 -10.09 -16.99 -6.15
CA HIS A 2 -11.25 -16.32 -5.54
C HIS A 2 -10.76 -15.17 -4.65
N ASN A 3 -11.36 -13.98 -4.81
CA ASN A 3 -11.07 -12.82 -3.96
C ASN A 3 -11.98 -12.87 -2.72
N PRO A 4 -11.47 -13.21 -1.52
CA PRO A 4 -12.32 -13.31 -0.33
C PRO A 4 -12.85 -11.94 0.14
N TRP A 5 -12.23 -10.85 -0.28
CA TRP A 5 -12.56 -9.49 0.19
C TRP A 5 -13.89 -8.97 -0.36
N VAL A 6 -14.44 -9.60 -1.41
CA VAL A 6 -15.79 -9.30 -1.89
C VAL A 6 -16.88 -9.77 -0.91
N GLU A 7 -16.52 -10.66 0.02
CA GLU A 7 -17.42 -11.19 1.06
C GLU A 7 -17.29 -10.40 2.39
N LEU A 8 -16.47 -9.33 2.41
CA LEU A 8 -16.30 -8.52 3.62
C LEU A 8 -17.66 -7.92 4.04
N PRO A 9 -18.03 -7.99 5.35
CA PRO A 9 -19.25 -7.37 5.83
C PRO A 9 -19.34 -5.88 5.48
N LEU A 10 -20.53 -5.44 5.07
CA LEU A 10 -20.78 -4.02 4.73
C LEU A 10 -20.83 -3.11 5.97
N ARG A 11 -20.85 -3.69 7.16
CA ARG A 11 -20.91 -3.00 8.46
C ARG A 11 -19.92 -3.59 9.43
N ASN A 12 -19.44 -2.77 10.37
CA ASN A 12 -18.63 -3.17 11.50
C ASN A 12 -19.31 -4.30 12.32
N PRO A 13 -18.55 -5.34 12.73
CA PRO A 13 -17.09 -5.50 12.60
C PRO A 13 -16.64 -5.91 11.18
N TYR A 14 -15.65 -5.23 10.66
CA TYR A 14 -15.09 -5.52 9.34
C TYR A 14 -14.05 -6.64 9.44
N ILE A 15 -14.53 -7.88 9.51
CA ILE A 15 -13.71 -9.09 9.55
C ILE A 15 -14.33 -10.16 8.66
N LEU A 16 -13.51 -10.87 7.89
CA LEU A 16 -13.96 -12.02 7.13
C LEU A 16 -14.27 -13.19 8.07
N GLU A 17 -15.33 -13.93 7.81
CA GLU A 17 -15.73 -15.09 8.61
C GLU A 17 -14.59 -16.11 8.72
N MET A 18 -13.89 -16.37 7.63
CA MET A 18 -12.75 -17.30 7.58
C MET A 18 -11.58 -16.89 8.49
N ASP A 19 -11.48 -15.63 8.89
CA ASP A 19 -10.38 -15.10 9.70
C ASP A 19 -10.74 -15.01 11.20
N CYS A 20 -12.01 -15.08 11.57
CA CYS A 20 -12.49 -14.82 12.91
C CYS A 20 -11.74 -15.61 13.99
N ASP A 21 -11.66 -16.92 13.87
CA ASP A 21 -11.05 -17.79 14.87
C ASP A 21 -9.53 -17.53 15.04
N SER A 22 -8.84 -17.33 13.93
CA SER A 22 -7.39 -17.12 13.94
C SER A 22 -7.02 -15.74 14.49
N ILE A 23 -7.78 -14.72 14.14
CA ILE A 23 -7.58 -13.35 14.64
C ILE A 23 -7.96 -13.23 16.11
N ASN A 24 -9.04 -13.85 16.56
CA ASN A 24 -9.41 -13.89 17.97
C ASN A 24 -8.27 -14.49 18.80
N ARG A 25 -7.77 -15.66 18.42
CA ARG A 25 -6.63 -16.32 19.08
C ARG A 25 -5.35 -15.47 19.09
N TYR A 26 -5.13 -14.69 18.02
CA TYR A 26 -4.00 -13.74 17.97
C TYR A 26 -4.23 -12.59 18.97
N THR A 27 -5.39 -11.96 18.94
CA THR A 27 -5.76 -10.80 19.75
C THR A 27 -5.71 -11.09 21.26
N GLU A 28 -6.00 -12.32 21.68
CA GLU A 28 -5.90 -12.75 23.09
C GLU A 28 -4.46 -12.81 23.62
N ARG A 29 -3.46 -12.88 22.74
CA ARG A 29 -2.05 -13.11 23.08
C ARG A 29 -1.15 -11.88 22.95
N VAL A 30 -1.67 -10.79 22.41
CA VAL A 30 -0.90 -9.58 22.12
C VAL A 30 -1.24 -8.44 23.08
N ALA A 31 -0.35 -7.45 23.16
CA ALA A 31 -0.56 -6.25 23.96
C ALA A 31 -1.74 -5.41 23.40
N GLU A 32 -2.30 -4.54 24.24
CA GLU A 32 -3.49 -3.73 23.89
C GLU A 32 -3.29 -2.89 22.62
N ASP A 33 -2.10 -2.34 22.43
CA ASP A 33 -1.76 -1.51 21.26
C ASP A 33 -1.41 -2.32 20.00
N GLU A 34 -1.33 -3.64 20.11
CA GLU A 34 -1.16 -4.60 19.00
C GLU A 34 -2.47 -5.26 18.58
N LYS A 35 -3.55 -5.05 19.34
CA LYS A 35 -4.87 -5.58 19.02
C LYS A 35 -5.40 -5.03 17.69
N ILE A 36 -6.16 -5.89 17.02
CA ILE A 36 -6.75 -5.56 15.72
C ILE A 36 -7.97 -4.66 15.91
N ASN A 37 -8.05 -3.60 15.11
CA ASN A 37 -9.20 -2.71 15.09
C ASN A 37 -10.19 -3.11 13.97
N PHE A 38 -11.31 -3.70 14.34
CA PHE A 38 -12.35 -4.11 13.40
C PHE A 38 -13.31 -2.97 12.98
N ARG A 39 -13.10 -1.76 13.49
CA ARG A 39 -13.86 -0.56 13.05
C ARG A 39 -13.30 0.03 11.77
N SER A 40 -12.06 -0.29 11.44
CA SER A 40 -11.40 0.09 10.20
C SER A 40 -11.55 -1.01 9.17
N ILE A 41 -11.92 -0.65 7.94
CA ILE A 41 -12.05 -1.60 6.83
C ILE A 41 -10.66 -2.14 6.48
N PRO A 42 -10.44 -3.46 6.41
CA PRO A 42 -9.16 -4.04 6.04
C PRO A 42 -8.61 -3.51 4.72
N GLU A 43 -7.30 -3.43 4.60
CA GLU A 43 -6.59 -2.99 3.40
C GLU A 43 -5.56 -4.05 2.96
N PRO A 44 -6.01 -5.18 2.38
CA PRO A 44 -5.09 -6.20 1.86
C PRO A 44 -4.19 -5.65 0.75
N PHE A 45 -4.70 -4.70 0.00
CA PHE A 45 -3.99 -3.91 -1.00
C PHE A 45 -4.67 -2.54 -1.19
N ILE A 46 -3.91 -1.57 -1.68
CA ILE A 46 -4.40 -0.25 -2.12
C ILE A 46 -3.90 -0.05 -3.55
N GLY A 47 -4.77 0.32 -4.45
CA GLY A 47 -4.48 0.40 -5.88
C GLY A 47 -4.98 -0.84 -6.63
N ASN A 48 -4.71 -0.91 -7.92
CA ASN A 48 -5.09 -2.06 -8.73
C ASN A 48 -3.84 -2.87 -9.11
N PRO A 49 -3.62 -4.06 -8.54
CA PRO A 49 -2.42 -4.85 -8.79
C PRO A 49 -2.28 -5.27 -10.26
N THR A 50 -3.39 -5.39 -10.99
CA THR A 50 -3.36 -5.79 -12.41
C THR A 50 -2.82 -4.69 -13.31
N SER A 51 -3.29 -3.45 -13.14
CA SER A 51 -2.89 -2.29 -13.96
C SER A 51 -1.62 -1.61 -13.46
N ALA A 52 -1.26 -1.74 -12.19
CA ALA A 52 -0.07 -1.14 -11.61
C ALA A 52 1.22 -1.60 -12.31
N THR A 53 2.19 -0.71 -12.41
CA THR A 53 3.55 -1.00 -12.91
C THR A 53 4.57 -1.15 -11.78
N VAL A 54 4.28 -0.53 -10.63
CA VAL A 54 5.06 -0.63 -9.40
C VAL A 54 4.21 -1.22 -8.28
N ILE A 55 4.73 -2.23 -7.63
CA ILE A 55 4.11 -2.88 -6.46
C ILE A 55 5.01 -2.64 -5.25
N LEU A 56 4.46 -2.04 -4.20
CA LEU A 56 5.14 -1.88 -2.92
C LEU A 56 4.64 -2.93 -1.93
N LEU A 57 5.53 -3.72 -1.36
CA LEU A 57 5.20 -4.69 -0.32
C LEU A 57 5.38 -4.06 1.06
N ASN A 58 4.32 -4.01 1.83
CA ASN A 58 4.30 -3.42 3.16
C ASN A 58 4.02 -4.47 4.26
N LEU A 59 3.73 -4.05 5.48
CA LEU A 59 3.52 -4.94 6.63
C LEU A 59 2.04 -5.05 6.99
N ASN A 60 1.43 -3.94 7.38
CA ASN A 60 0.01 -3.82 7.70
C ASN A 60 -0.42 -2.35 7.70
N PRO A 61 -1.70 -2.07 7.48
CA PRO A 61 -2.24 -0.72 7.65
C PRO A 61 -2.17 -0.31 9.13
N GLY A 62 -1.75 0.95 9.33
CA GLY A 62 -1.76 1.57 10.65
C GLY A 62 -3.17 1.79 11.18
N ASP A 63 -3.28 2.17 12.47
CA ASP A 63 -4.56 2.50 13.08
C ASP A 63 -4.45 3.76 13.95
N SER A 64 -5.40 4.66 13.74
CA SER A 64 -5.63 5.84 14.56
C SER A 64 -7.14 6.06 14.75
N PRO A 65 -7.57 6.85 15.74
CA PRO A 65 -8.99 7.19 15.88
C PRO A 65 -9.57 7.88 14.63
N GLU A 66 -8.75 8.63 13.91
CA GLU A 66 -9.12 9.31 12.69
C GLU A 66 -9.32 8.35 11.51
N ASP A 67 -8.61 7.22 11.49
CA ASP A 67 -8.79 6.18 10.46
C ASP A 67 -10.18 5.58 10.54
N ALA A 68 -10.64 5.19 11.73
CA ALA A 68 -11.99 4.67 11.92
C ALA A 68 -13.07 5.67 11.47
N LYS A 69 -12.84 6.98 11.70
CA LYS A 69 -13.72 8.04 11.19
C LYS A 69 -13.72 8.12 9.67
N ALA A 70 -12.53 8.10 9.05
CA ALA A 70 -12.40 8.12 7.60
C ALA A 70 -13.08 6.90 6.95
N HIS A 71 -12.91 5.71 7.53
CA HIS A 71 -13.51 4.48 7.02
C HIS A 71 -15.05 4.42 7.17
N ASN A 72 -15.63 5.25 8.02
CA ASN A 72 -17.09 5.42 8.11
C ASN A 72 -17.65 6.44 7.10
N ASP A 73 -16.80 7.24 6.45
CA ASP A 73 -17.23 8.17 5.41
C ASP A 73 -17.68 7.39 4.15
N PRO A 74 -18.91 7.63 3.64
CA PRO A 74 -19.43 6.90 2.48
C PRO A 74 -18.58 7.06 1.21
N ALA A 75 -17.99 8.25 0.99
CA ALA A 75 -17.16 8.50 -0.18
C ALA A 75 -15.83 7.72 -0.10
N VAL A 76 -15.19 7.68 1.08
CA VAL A 76 -13.99 6.87 1.31
C VAL A 76 -14.31 5.38 1.12
N ARG A 77 -15.44 4.92 1.64
CA ARG A 77 -15.87 3.52 1.51
C ARG A 77 -16.10 3.11 0.05
N SER A 78 -16.68 4.00 -0.75
CA SER A 78 -16.99 3.72 -2.16
C SER A 78 -15.76 3.55 -3.05
N VAL A 79 -14.62 4.16 -2.69
CA VAL A 79 -13.39 4.11 -3.49
C VAL A 79 -12.39 3.06 -3.01
N ARG A 80 -12.68 2.36 -1.92
CA ARG A 80 -11.85 1.25 -1.44
C ARG A 80 -12.10 0.02 -2.29
N ASN A 81 -11.32 -0.09 -3.33
CA ASN A 81 -11.52 -1.04 -4.40
C ASN A 81 -10.96 -2.43 -4.04
N LEU A 82 -11.72 -3.19 -3.26
CA LEU A 82 -11.37 -4.57 -2.92
C LEU A 82 -11.70 -5.56 -4.07
N GLY A 83 -12.42 -5.11 -5.09
CA GLY A 83 -12.78 -5.89 -6.28
C GLY A 83 -11.85 -5.69 -7.48
N HIS A 84 -10.79 -4.90 -7.38
CA HIS A 84 -9.86 -4.56 -8.48
C HIS A 84 -10.49 -3.78 -9.65
N GLU A 85 -11.52 -3.00 -9.39
CA GLU A 85 -12.14 -2.15 -10.43
C GLU A 85 -11.18 -1.05 -10.89
N LEU A 86 -11.37 -0.56 -12.11
CA LEU A 86 -10.57 0.52 -12.66
C LEU A 86 -11.18 1.87 -12.26
N TRP A 87 -10.38 2.69 -11.60
CA TRP A 87 -10.73 4.05 -11.18
C TRP A 87 -9.64 5.02 -11.62
N ASP A 88 -9.98 6.30 -11.81
CA ASP A 88 -9.00 7.34 -12.14
C ASP A 88 -7.89 7.45 -11.06
N TYR A 89 -8.25 7.20 -9.82
CA TYR A 89 -7.32 7.11 -8.69
C TYR A 89 -7.44 5.73 -8.05
N ALA A 90 -6.95 4.68 -8.73
CA ALA A 90 -6.95 3.34 -8.15
C ALA A 90 -6.20 3.30 -6.81
N PHE A 91 -5.08 4.04 -6.70
CA PHE A 91 -4.43 4.32 -5.43
C PHE A 91 -5.09 5.54 -4.78
N TYR A 92 -6.26 5.34 -4.17
CA TYR A 92 -7.14 6.39 -3.65
C TYR A 92 -6.49 7.38 -2.67
N PRO A 93 -5.42 7.04 -1.89
CA PRO A 93 -4.78 8.02 -1.01
C PRO A 93 -4.19 9.24 -1.73
N LEU A 94 -3.95 9.14 -3.03
CA LEU A 94 -3.48 10.27 -3.84
C LEU A 94 -4.60 11.12 -4.44
N ASN A 95 -5.86 10.70 -4.30
CA ASN A 95 -7.01 11.49 -4.76
C ASN A 95 -7.16 12.75 -3.87
N PRO A 96 -7.18 13.97 -4.46
CA PRO A 96 -7.31 15.21 -3.71
C PRO A 96 -8.56 15.27 -2.81
N ALA A 97 -9.65 14.62 -3.21
CA ALA A 97 -10.89 14.56 -2.43
C ALA A 97 -10.71 13.90 -1.05
N PHE A 98 -9.69 13.04 -0.90
CA PHE A 98 -9.40 12.31 0.34
C PHE A 98 -8.15 12.80 1.07
N ALA A 99 -7.57 13.96 0.67
CA ALA A 99 -6.36 14.52 1.28
C ALA A 99 -6.48 14.78 2.81
N TRP A 100 -7.70 14.85 3.31
CA TRP A 100 -7.99 15.02 4.73
C TRP A 100 -7.79 13.74 5.55
N THR A 101 -7.82 12.55 4.94
CA THR A 101 -7.70 11.26 5.63
C THR A 101 -6.27 11.00 6.14
N PRO A 102 -6.10 10.27 7.25
CA PRO A 102 -4.77 9.92 7.76
C PRO A 102 -3.95 9.13 6.76
N VAL A 103 -4.55 8.15 6.07
CA VAL A 103 -3.89 7.33 5.06
C VAL A 103 -3.36 8.17 3.89
N ALA A 104 -4.14 9.15 3.40
CA ALA A 104 -3.70 10.05 2.33
C ALA A 104 -2.53 10.94 2.77
N LYS A 105 -2.56 11.47 3.99
CA LYS A 105 -1.46 12.26 4.57
C LYS A 105 -0.20 11.41 4.70
N TRP A 106 -0.34 10.17 5.19
CA TRP A 106 0.77 9.25 5.35
C TRP A 106 1.43 8.90 4.02
N TRP A 107 0.64 8.50 3.02
CA TRP A 107 1.15 8.16 1.70
C TRP A 107 1.72 9.35 0.95
N THR A 108 1.06 10.51 0.97
CA THR A 108 1.58 11.73 0.34
C THR A 108 2.97 12.08 0.87
N GLN A 109 3.19 11.92 2.18
CA GLN A 109 4.51 12.17 2.77
C GLN A 109 5.57 11.15 2.29
N ARG A 110 5.22 9.85 2.19
CA ARG A 110 6.16 8.78 1.78
C ARG A 110 6.51 8.83 0.30
N LEU A 111 5.59 9.32 -0.50
CA LEU A 111 5.75 9.41 -1.96
C LEU A 111 6.17 10.82 -2.43
N ARG A 112 6.33 11.78 -1.50
CA ARG A 112 6.60 13.19 -1.84
C ARG A 112 7.72 13.37 -2.84
N THR A 113 8.83 12.67 -2.66
CA THR A 113 10.01 12.77 -3.51
C THR A 113 9.75 12.33 -4.96
N LEU A 114 8.80 11.42 -5.18
CA LEU A 114 8.37 11.06 -6.55
C LEU A 114 7.77 12.24 -7.30
N PHE A 115 7.09 13.15 -6.59
CA PHE A 115 6.49 14.36 -7.17
C PHE A 115 7.51 15.47 -7.28
N ASP A 116 8.25 15.77 -6.18
CA ASP A 116 9.12 16.93 -6.08
C ASP A 116 10.42 16.76 -6.92
N GLU A 117 11.05 15.59 -6.88
CA GLU A 117 12.30 15.30 -7.58
C GLU A 117 12.07 14.42 -8.83
N GLY A 118 11.13 13.47 -8.78
CA GLY A 118 10.79 12.60 -9.91
C GLY A 118 9.94 13.28 -10.98
N GLY A 119 9.32 14.43 -10.65
CA GLY A 119 8.49 15.20 -11.57
C GLY A 119 7.22 14.45 -12.01
N LEU A 120 6.71 13.53 -11.18
CA LEU A 120 5.56 12.71 -11.54
C LEU A 120 4.25 13.41 -11.20
N ASP A 121 3.25 13.22 -12.04
CA ASP A 121 1.86 13.62 -11.78
C ASP A 121 1.20 12.65 -10.78
N ARG A 122 0.39 13.18 -9.85
CA ARG A 122 -0.26 12.39 -8.80
C ARG A 122 -1.30 11.41 -9.35
N ALA A 123 -2.07 11.80 -10.35
CA ALA A 123 -3.07 10.94 -10.96
C ALA A 123 -2.40 9.79 -11.71
N CYS A 124 -1.30 10.09 -12.42
CA CYS A 124 -0.48 9.09 -13.08
C CYS A 124 0.09 8.06 -12.09
N VAL A 125 0.66 8.51 -10.99
CA VAL A 125 1.15 7.61 -9.92
C VAL A 125 -0.01 6.79 -9.35
N ALA A 126 -1.17 7.39 -9.10
CA ALA A 126 -2.33 6.71 -8.53
C ALA A 126 -2.88 5.58 -9.41
N GLN A 127 -2.72 5.66 -10.73
CA GLN A 127 -3.11 4.59 -11.65
C GLN A 127 -2.09 3.45 -11.73
N ARG A 128 -0.81 3.73 -11.44
CA ARG A 128 0.31 2.83 -11.72
C ARG A 128 0.98 2.27 -10.48
N LEU A 129 0.59 2.71 -9.30
CA LEU A 129 1.08 2.24 -8.00
C LEU A 129 0.06 1.31 -7.36
N CYS A 130 0.54 0.20 -6.82
CA CYS A 130 -0.23 -0.64 -5.90
C CYS A 130 0.62 -0.98 -4.69
N VAL A 131 0.01 -0.98 -3.53
CA VAL A 131 0.60 -1.48 -2.28
C VAL A 131 -0.11 -2.77 -1.90
N ILE A 132 0.65 -3.78 -1.47
CA ILE A 132 0.11 -5.04 -0.94
C ILE A 132 0.59 -5.16 0.50
N GLU A 133 -0.35 -5.34 1.41
CA GLU A 133 -0.06 -5.53 2.83
C GLU A 133 0.17 -7.01 3.14
N TRP A 134 1.20 -7.31 3.94
CA TRP A 134 1.45 -8.67 4.42
C TRP A 134 0.32 -9.13 5.33
N PHE A 135 -0.19 -8.23 6.20
CA PHE A 135 -1.34 -8.45 7.05
C PHE A 135 -2.41 -7.39 6.79
N PRO A 136 -3.66 -7.77 6.48
CA PRO A 136 -4.65 -6.83 5.92
C PRO A 136 -5.37 -5.97 6.94
N TYR A 137 -5.34 -6.34 8.23
CA TYR A 137 -6.10 -5.65 9.27
C TYR A 137 -5.30 -4.57 9.98
N HIS A 138 -5.99 -3.55 10.46
CA HIS A 138 -5.41 -2.39 11.14
C HIS A 138 -5.00 -2.70 12.58
N SER A 139 -3.82 -2.21 12.98
CA SER A 139 -3.37 -2.17 14.37
C SER A 139 -2.46 -0.97 14.63
N ARG A 140 -2.44 -0.48 15.87
CA ARG A 140 -1.57 0.66 16.24
C ARG A 140 -0.10 0.29 16.18
N LYS A 141 0.23 -0.93 16.63
CA LYS A 141 1.55 -1.51 16.50
C LYS A 141 1.47 -2.86 15.81
N ALA A 142 2.46 -3.16 15.02
CA ALA A 142 2.57 -4.41 14.30
C ALA A 142 3.38 -5.44 15.10
N GLY A 143 2.81 -5.97 16.18
CA GLY A 143 3.37 -7.11 16.93
C GLY A 143 3.22 -8.46 16.22
N LEU A 144 3.09 -8.43 14.88
CA LEU A 144 2.80 -9.59 14.05
C LEU A 144 3.92 -10.64 14.07
N PRO A 145 3.60 -11.93 14.15
CA PRO A 145 4.57 -13.02 14.04
C PRO A 145 5.19 -13.08 12.64
N ILE A 146 6.19 -13.93 12.44
CA ILE A 146 6.78 -14.17 11.12
C ILE A 146 5.83 -14.99 10.24
N LYS A 147 5.14 -15.95 10.83
CA LYS A 147 4.17 -16.80 10.11
C LYS A 147 2.83 -16.09 9.93
N PRO A 148 2.09 -16.39 8.85
CA PRO A 148 0.75 -15.84 8.63
C PRO A 148 -0.18 -16.06 9.83
N VAL A 149 -1.03 -15.06 10.10
CA VAL A 149 -1.97 -15.05 11.24
C VAL A 149 -3.33 -15.58 10.82
N CYS A 150 -3.79 -15.23 9.61
CA CYS A 150 -5.14 -15.53 9.16
C CYS A 150 -5.20 -16.05 7.72
N PRO A 151 -6.23 -16.83 7.36
CA PRO A 151 -6.37 -17.44 6.04
C PRO A 151 -6.40 -16.46 4.87
N SER A 152 -7.03 -15.29 5.05
CA SER A 152 -7.17 -14.30 3.97
C SER A 152 -5.85 -13.71 3.47
N GLN A 153 -4.77 -13.80 4.26
CA GLN A 153 -3.43 -13.39 3.84
C GLN A 153 -2.94 -14.15 2.60
N ALA A 154 -3.40 -15.40 2.41
CA ALA A 154 -3.04 -16.19 1.23
C ALA A 154 -3.36 -15.45 -0.07
N TYR A 155 -4.44 -14.67 -0.12
CA TYR A 155 -4.80 -13.88 -1.29
C TYR A 155 -3.79 -12.77 -1.59
N SER A 156 -3.35 -12.00 -0.58
CA SER A 156 -2.30 -10.98 -0.73
C SER A 156 -0.99 -11.60 -1.21
N PHE A 157 -0.63 -12.77 -0.66
CA PHE A 157 0.60 -13.47 -1.02
C PHE A 157 0.56 -13.95 -2.47
N GLU A 158 -0.54 -14.53 -2.89
CA GLU A 158 -0.69 -15.01 -4.26
C GLU A 158 -0.67 -13.87 -5.28
N ILE A 159 -1.34 -12.72 -4.99
CA ILE A 159 -1.22 -11.52 -5.84
C ILE A 159 0.24 -11.09 -5.93
N ALA A 160 0.93 -10.94 -4.80
CA ALA A 160 2.32 -10.51 -4.78
C ALA A 160 3.23 -11.46 -5.57
N GLN A 161 3.06 -12.78 -5.43
CA GLN A 161 3.80 -13.79 -6.20
C GLN A 161 3.55 -13.67 -7.71
N GLN A 162 2.31 -13.43 -8.12
CA GLN A 162 1.97 -13.25 -9.54
C GLN A 162 2.60 -12.01 -10.18
N MET A 163 2.98 -11.01 -9.36
CA MET A 163 3.62 -9.77 -9.83
C MET A 163 5.14 -9.93 -9.99
N LEU A 164 5.77 -10.92 -9.34
CA LEU A 164 7.21 -11.18 -9.48
C LEU A 164 7.60 -11.46 -10.93
N GLY A 165 8.64 -10.79 -11.41
CA GLY A 165 9.12 -10.90 -12.79
C GLY A 165 8.23 -10.23 -13.85
N LYS A 166 7.06 -9.71 -13.49
CA LYS A 166 6.16 -9.01 -14.41
C LYS A 166 6.09 -7.50 -14.14
N LYS A 167 6.28 -7.09 -12.91
CA LYS A 167 6.19 -5.70 -12.42
C LYS A 167 7.44 -5.38 -11.62
N LEU A 168 7.69 -4.07 -11.41
CA LEU A 168 8.70 -3.65 -10.44
C LEU A 168 8.15 -3.83 -9.03
N VAL A 169 8.60 -4.87 -8.33
CA VAL A 169 8.19 -5.18 -6.95
C VAL A 169 9.28 -4.70 -6.00
N VAL A 170 8.89 -3.87 -5.03
CA VAL A 170 9.81 -3.24 -4.05
C VAL A 170 9.30 -3.47 -2.64
N GLY A 171 10.14 -4.02 -1.76
CA GLY A 171 9.81 -4.19 -0.36
C GLY A 171 10.01 -2.88 0.43
N MET A 172 8.95 -2.39 1.08
CA MET A 172 9.03 -1.28 2.03
C MET A 172 9.39 -1.78 3.44
N ARG A 173 8.76 -2.87 3.85
CA ARG A 173 8.85 -3.47 5.18
C ARG A 173 8.73 -4.99 5.12
N ALA A 174 8.92 -5.63 6.29
CA ALA A 174 8.59 -7.04 6.51
C ALA A 174 9.36 -8.05 5.63
N GLU A 175 10.60 -7.73 5.21
CA GLU A 175 11.44 -8.60 4.36
C GLU A 175 11.43 -10.07 4.81
N LYS A 176 11.70 -10.34 6.10
CA LYS A 176 11.71 -11.70 6.65
C LYS A 176 10.37 -12.42 6.52
N ARG A 177 9.25 -11.67 6.67
CA ARG A 177 7.90 -12.23 6.56
C ARG A 177 7.53 -12.55 5.13
N TRP A 178 7.86 -11.65 4.19
CA TRP A 178 7.65 -11.90 2.76
C TRP A 178 8.52 -13.05 2.26
N SER A 179 9.78 -13.14 2.71
CA SER A 179 10.69 -14.24 2.36
C SER A 179 10.26 -15.60 2.92
N GLU A 180 9.56 -15.61 4.06
CA GLU A 180 8.97 -16.83 4.62
C GLU A 180 7.80 -17.34 3.77
N VAL A 181 7.07 -16.45 3.10
CA VAL A 181 6.00 -16.82 2.16
C VAL A 181 6.56 -17.43 0.89
N ASP A 182 7.58 -16.80 0.31
CA ASP A 182 8.29 -17.28 -0.88
C ASP A 182 9.71 -16.71 -0.89
N GLN A 183 10.71 -17.57 -0.99
CA GLN A 183 12.13 -17.17 -1.02
C GLN A 183 12.48 -16.20 -2.17
N LYS A 184 11.66 -16.14 -3.22
CA LYS A 184 11.83 -15.15 -4.29
C LYS A 184 11.71 -13.71 -3.79
N PHE A 185 10.95 -13.46 -2.72
CA PHE A 185 10.86 -12.15 -2.10
C PHE A 185 12.15 -11.70 -1.40
N ALA A 186 13.07 -12.61 -1.06
CA ALA A 186 14.39 -12.24 -0.55
C ALA A 186 15.27 -11.57 -1.62
N ASN A 187 14.94 -11.77 -2.90
CA ASN A 187 15.74 -11.29 -4.04
C ASN A 187 15.17 -10.00 -4.67
N ILE A 188 14.07 -9.44 -4.18
CA ILE A 188 13.57 -8.14 -4.64
C ILE A 188 14.34 -7.00 -3.97
N PRO A 189 14.36 -5.78 -4.57
CA PRO A 189 14.92 -4.62 -3.89
C PRO A 189 14.07 -4.20 -2.69
N TYR A 190 14.74 -3.85 -1.59
CA TYR A 190 14.12 -3.30 -0.38
C TYR A 190 14.61 -1.87 -0.10
N LEU A 191 13.74 -1.04 0.49
CA LEU A 191 14.12 0.26 1.02
C LEU A 191 15.14 0.07 2.15
N LYS A 192 16.11 1.01 2.27
CA LYS A 192 17.16 0.95 3.32
C LYS A 192 16.59 1.13 4.73
N ASN A 193 15.68 2.10 4.89
CA ASN A 193 15.06 2.43 6.17
C ASN A 193 13.60 1.96 6.18
N HIS A 194 13.37 0.84 6.83
CA HIS A 194 12.05 0.22 6.96
C HIS A 194 11.13 0.92 7.97
N GLN A 195 11.63 1.83 8.80
CA GLN A 195 10.81 2.61 9.73
C GLN A 195 10.19 3.82 9.05
N CYS A 196 10.99 4.59 8.32
CA CYS A 196 10.52 5.80 7.64
C CYS A 196 9.75 5.50 6.34
N CYS A 197 10.13 4.46 5.60
CA CYS A 197 9.48 3.99 4.35
C CYS A 197 9.29 5.05 3.26
N HIS A 198 10.12 6.11 3.24
CA HIS A 198 10.08 7.11 2.16
C HIS A 198 10.65 6.53 0.87
N VAL A 199 9.91 6.65 -0.22
CA VAL A 199 10.41 6.33 -1.55
C VAL A 199 11.20 7.53 -2.06
N SER A 200 12.52 7.49 -1.85
CA SER A 200 13.43 8.61 -2.17
C SER A 200 14.81 8.10 -2.56
N PRO A 201 15.63 8.91 -3.27
CA PRO A 201 17.01 8.54 -3.64
C PRO A 201 17.84 8.11 -2.42
N GLY A 202 17.69 8.81 -1.30
CA GLY A 202 18.43 8.50 -0.07
C GLY A 202 18.04 7.16 0.56
N ASN A 203 16.81 6.70 0.36
CA ASN A 203 16.26 5.47 0.94
C ASN A 203 16.22 4.28 -0.03
N THR A 204 16.60 4.47 -1.27
CA THR A 204 16.75 3.41 -2.28
C THR A 204 18.23 3.12 -2.53
N ARG A 205 18.54 1.96 -3.15
CA ARG A 205 19.92 1.57 -3.52
C ARG A 205 20.10 1.67 -5.03
N GLY A 206 21.31 2.02 -5.45
CA GLY A 206 21.66 2.07 -6.88
C GLY A 206 20.70 2.92 -7.70
N THR A 207 20.18 2.37 -8.77
CA THR A 207 19.25 2.99 -9.73
C THR A 207 17.77 2.83 -9.35
N LEU A 208 17.46 2.17 -8.22
CA LEU A 208 16.07 1.81 -7.87
C LEU A 208 15.10 3.00 -7.86
N PHE A 209 15.54 4.19 -7.41
CA PHE A 209 14.65 5.36 -7.41
C PHE A 209 14.28 5.78 -8.84
N SER A 210 15.24 5.86 -9.74
CA SER A 210 14.99 6.17 -11.16
C SER A 210 14.15 5.08 -11.84
N GLU A 211 14.39 3.81 -11.54
CA GLU A 211 13.58 2.71 -12.05
C GLU A 211 12.10 2.82 -11.61
N ILE A 212 11.86 3.21 -10.33
CA ILE A 212 10.50 3.47 -9.82
C ILE A 212 9.87 4.65 -10.57
N VAL A 213 10.61 5.76 -10.73
CA VAL A 213 10.13 6.94 -11.45
C VAL A 213 9.78 6.60 -12.89
N ASP A 214 10.65 5.91 -13.61
CA ASP A 214 10.41 5.52 -15.00
C ASP A 214 9.23 4.55 -15.14
N ALA A 215 9.11 3.58 -14.24
CA ALA A 215 7.98 2.65 -14.23
C ALA A 215 6.64 3.33 -13.91
N LEU A 216 6.64 4.41 -13.11
CA LEU A 216 5.42 5.17 -12.77
C LEU A 216 5.09 6.25 -13.80
N ARG A 217 6.01 6.62 -14.70
CA ARG A 217 5.78 7.68 -15.68
C ARG A 217 4.75 7.24 -16.73
N CYS A 218 3.71 8.05 -16.96
CA CYS A 218 2.77 7.82 -18.04
C CYS A 218 3.41 8.15 -19.39
N GLY A 219 3.26 7.28 -20.37
CA GLY A 219 3.66 7.59 -21.74
C GLY A 219 2.82 8.76 -22.26
N GLY A 220 3.43 9.93 -22.46
CA GLY A 220 2.77 11.15 -22.94
C GLY A 220 2.89 12.36 -22.01
N CYS A 221 3.32 12.24 -20.77
CA CYS A 221 3.74 13.39 -19.97
C CYS A 221 5.16 13.81 -20.37
N SER A 222 5.27 14.65 -21.42
CA SER A 222 6.47 15.45 -21.66
C SER A 222 6.72 16.28 -20.41
N GLN A 223 7.95 16.30 -19.93
CA GLN A 223 8.36 17.24 -18.88
C GLN A 223 7.94 18.65 -19.30
N PRO A 224 7.38 19.49 -18.40
CA PRO A 224 7.34 20.91 -18.68
C PRO A 224 8.79 21.35 -18.89
N GLU A 225 9.13 21.85 -20.07
CA GLU A 225 10.40 22.50 -20.32
C GLU A 225 10.55 23.61 -19.28
N ILE A 226 11.54 23.46 -18.39
CA ILE A 226 11.96 24.54 -17.51
C ILE A 226 12.64 25.57 -18.40
N THR A 227 11.86 26.44 -18.99
CA THR A 227 12.35 27.62 -19.70
C THR A 227 13.04 28.50 -18.65
N LYS A 228 14.37 28.42 -18.58
CA LYS A 228 15.17 29.40 -17.86
C LYS A 228 14.93 30.74 -18.52
N GLN A 229 13.95 31.49 -18.05
CA GLN A 229 13.84 32.91 -18.35
C GLN A 229 15.04 33.60 -17.68
N SER A 230 16.04 33.95 -18.50
CA SER A 230 17.10 34.88 -18.14
C SER A 230 16.45 36.22 -17.79
N LEU A 231 16.58 36.66 -16.54
CA LEU A 231 16.27 38.03 -16.11
C LEU A 231 17.17 38.99 -16.91
N PRO A 232 16.58 40.04 -17.49
CA PRO A 232 17.41 41.11 -18.12
C PRO A 232 18.13 41.89 -17.02
N LYS A 233 19.38 42.29 -17.36
CA LYS A 233 20.25 43.11 -16.53
C LYS A 233 19.71 44.52 -16.36
#